data_c50f367d977ee5c2037626471219b796
#
_entry.id   c50f367d977ee5c2037626471219b796
#
_cell.length_a   1.000
_cell.length_b   1.000
_cell.length_c   1.000
_cell.angle_alpha   90.00
_cell.angle_beta   90.00
_cell.angle_gamma   90.00
#
_symmetry.space_group_name_H-M   'P 1'
#
loop_
_entity.id
_entity.type
_entity.pdbx_description
1 polymer ?
#
loop_
_entity_poly.entity_id
_entity_poly.type
_entity_poly.pdbx_seq_one_letter_code
_entity_poly.pdbx_strand_id
1 'polypeptide(L)'
;MIRFENVSKIYPGTERPALDNVNLEIEKGEFVFLVGLSGSGKSTFLRLVLREERPTTGTIHVAGKDLNTLPNHKVPELRRQVGTVFQDFRLLPNKTITENVAFALHVLGHSQKEIDREVPEVLELVGLEDKADRKPSEISGGEQQRVAIARAYVTKPPILIADEPTGNLDPATSIGIMKLLDRINREGTTVL
;
A
#
# COMPACT_ATOMS: atom_id res chain seq x y z
N MET A 1 10.81 7.15 8.60
CA MET A 1 10.16 5.87 8.26
C MET A 1 10.67 5.31 6.92
N ILE A 2 10.77 6.13 5.88
CA ILE A 2 11.40 5.82 4.59
C ILE A 2 12.49 6.83 4.33
N ARG A 3 13.72 6.41 3.95
CA ARG A 3 14.83 7.30 3.66
C ARG A 3 15.58 6.86 2.42
N PHE A 4 15.80 7.79 1.51
CA PHE A 4 16.57 7.65 0.28
C PHE A 4 17.80 8.55 0.38
N GLU A 5 19.00 8.02 0.13
CA GLU A 5 20.28 8.73 0.17
C GLU A 5 21.01 8.53 -1.15
N ASN A 6 21.09 9.60 -1.95
CA ASN A 6 21.75 9.63 -3.26
C ASN A 6 21.29 8.51 -4.20
N VAL A 7 19.98 8.21 -4.20
CA VAL A 7 19.41 7.05 -4.90
C VAL A 7 19.20 7.37 -6.36
N SER A 8 19.83 6.58 -7.22
CA SER A 8 19.54 6.56 -8.66
C SER A 8 19.10 5.16 -9.11
N LYS A 9 18.18 5.13 -10.08
CA LYS A 9 17.75 3.90 -10.74
C LYS A 9 17.78 4.07 -12.25
N ILE A 10 18.59 3.25 -12.91
CA ILE A 10 18.69 3.12 -14.36
C ILE A 10 18.24 1.70 -14.72
N TYR A 11 17.29 1.59 -15.64
CA TYR A 11 16.87 0.29 -16.15
C TYR A 11 17.77 -0.17 -17.29
N PRO A 12 18.02 -1.50 -17.47
CA PRO A 12 18.76 -2.01 -18.60
C PRO A 12 18.17 -1.54 -19.93
N GLY A 13 19.02 -1.05 -20.83
CA GLY A 13 18.61 -0.57 -22.16
C GLY A 13 18.06 0.87 -22.20
N THR A 14 18.10 1.59 -21.08
CA THR A 14 17.76 3.03 -21.04
C THR A 14 19.01 3.85 -20.73
N GLU A 15 19.17 5.00 -21.41
CA GLU A 15 20.25 5.97 -21.10
C GLU A 15 19.84 6.94 -19.99
N ARG A 16 18.54 7.18 -19.84
CA ARG A 16 18.01 8.11 -18.83
C ARG A 16 17.65 7.38 -17.54
N PRO A 17 18.07 7.91 -16.39
CA PRO A 17 17.65 7.36 -15.11
C PRO A 17 16.14 7.56 -14.89
N ALA A 18 15.49 6.54 -14.34
CA ALA A 18 14.09 6.64 -13.88
C ALA A 18 14.01 7.45 -12.57
N LEU A 19 15.05 7.37 -11.74
CA LEU A 19 15.32 8.25 -10.60
C LEU A 19 16.78 8.68 -10.65
N ASP A 20 17.04 9.94 -10.36
CA ASP A 20 18.38 10.51 -10.42
C ASP A 20 18.73 11.26 -9.13
N ASN A 21 19.70 10.73 -8.39
CA ASN A 21 20.25 11.31 -7.15
C ASN A 21 19.17 11.77 -6.14
N VAL A 22 18.16 10.95 -5.93
CA VAL A 22 17.04 11.27 -5.05
C VAL A 22 17.48 11.21 -3.59
N ASN A 23 17.24 12.30 -2.86
CA ASN A 23 17.42 12.39 -1.43
C ASN A 23 16.11 12.83 -0.81
N LEU A 24 15.54 12.00 0.08
CA LEU A 24 14.31 12.32 0.80
C LEU A 24 14.22 11.50 2.09
N GLU A 25 13.48 12.03 3.02
CA GLU A 25 13.12 11.36 4.24
C GLU A 25 11.62 11.52 4.48
N ILE A 26 10.94 10.44 4.80
CA ILE A 26 9.54 10.40 5.23
C ILE A 26 9.54 9.88 6.66
N GLU A 27 9.05 10.69 7.58
CA GLU A 27 8.98 10.35 8.99
C GLU A 27 7.78 9.43 9.30
N LYS A 28 7.78 8.87 10.50
CA LYS A 28 6.67 8.05 10.97
C LYS A 28 5.41 8.91 11.17
N GLY A 29 4.29 8.45 10.62
CA GLY A 29 2.99 9.13 10.76
C GLY A 29 2.78 10.27 9.76
N GLU A 30 3.70 10.52 8.83
CA GLU A 30 3.46 11.50 7.76
C GLU A 30 2.45 11.00 6.73
N PHE A 31 1.70 11.93 6.16
CA PHE A 31 0.89 11.74 4.96
C PHE A 31 1.57 12.45 3.79
N VAL A 32 2.10 11.67 2.84
CA VAL A 32 2.93 12.19 1.75
C VAL A 32 2.27 11.94 0.40
N PHE A 33 2.23 12.99 -0.45
CA PHE A 33 1.81 12.88 -1.84
C PHE A 33 3.02 12.81 -2.76
N LEU A 34 3.14 11.71 -3.50
CA LEU A 34 4.11 11.58 -4.57
C LEU A 34 3.47 12.07 -5.88
N VAL A 35 3.82 13.28 -6.30
CA VAL A 35 3.24 13.92 -7.48
C VAL A 35 4.23 14.00 -8.63
N GLY A 36 3.73 13.95 -9.85
CA GLY A 36 4.56 14.07 -11.07
C GLY A 36 3.82 13.57 -12.30
N LEU A 37 4.31 13.95 -13.47
CA LEU A 37 3.78 13.51 -14.75
C LEU A 37 3.92 12.00 -14.94
N SER A 38 3.21 11.42 -15.90
CA SER A 38 3.43 10.03 -16.31
C SER A 38 4.90 9.85 -16.73
N GLY A 39 5.53 8.77 -16.28
CA GLY A 39 6.94 8.49 -16.54
C GLY A 39 7.94 9.25 -15.66
N SER A 40 7.50 10.05 -14.67
CA SER A 40 8.40 10.78 -13.77
C SER A 40 9.10 9.91 -12.70
N GLY A 41 8.92 8.60 -12.72
CA GLY A 41 9.58 7.70 -11.79
C GLY A 41 8.77 7.29 -10.55
N LYS A 42 7.50 7.74 -10.40
CA LYS A 42 6.64 7.40 -9.24
C LYS A 42 6.56 5.89 -8.97
N SER A 43 6.22 5.11 -9.98
CA SER A 43 6.13 3.65 -9.85
C SER A 43 7.49 3.01 -9.56
N THR A 44 8.59 3.57 -10.10
CA THR A 44 9.95 3.12 -9.77
C THR A 44 10.26 3.38 -8.30
N PHE A 45 9.89 4.54 -7.76
CA PHE A 45 10.05 4.86 -6.35
C PHE A 45 9.31 3.83 -5.47
N LEU A 46 8.04 3.54 -5.78
CA LEU A 46 7.24 2.56 -5.03
C LEU A 46 7.85 1.14 -5.11
N ARG A 47 8.31 0.71 -6.27
CA ARG A 47 8.98 -0.59 -6.45
C ARG A 47 10.28 -0.70 -5.66
N LEU A 48 11.02 0.38 -5.51
CA LEU A 48 12.21 0.42 -4.67
C LEU A 48 11.85 0.29 -3.19
N VAL A 49 10.82 0.99 -2.71
CA VAL A 49 10.33 0.88 -1.31
C VAL A 49 9.89 -0.55 -1.00
N LEU A 50 9.19 -1.21 -1.93
CA LEU A 50 8.73 -2.60 -1.80
C LEU A 50 9.84 -3.64 -2.04
N ARG A 51 11.07 -3.20 -2.37
CA ARG A 51 12.18 -4.07 -2.74
C ARG A 51 11.82 -5.03 -3.89
N GLU A 52 10.96 -4.59 -4.82
CA GLU A 52 10.72 -5.25 -6.12
C GLU A 52 11.86 -4.96 -7.08
N GLU A 53 12.45 -3.77 -6.95
CA GLU A 53 13.65 -3.33 -7.66
C GLU A 53 14.76 -2.99 -6.67
N ARG A 54 15.99 -2.99 -7.14
CA ARG A 54 17.16 -2.50 -6.41
C ARG A 54 17.60 -1.17 -7.00
N PRO A 55 18.11 -0.22 -6.20
CA PRO A 55 18.74 0.98 -6.73
C PRO A 55 19.99 0.61 -7.54
N THR A 56 20.33 1.44 -8.52
CA THR A 56 21.62 1.36 -9.23
C THR A 56 22.72 1.92 -8.35
N THR A 57 22.45 3.05 -7.68
CA THR A 57 23.35 3.69 -6.70
C THR A 57 22.54 4.21 -5.53
N GLY A 58 23.22 4.55 -4.43
CA GLY A 58 22.61 5.09 -3.22
C GLY A 58 22.07 4.03 -2.27
N THR A 59 21.48 4.48 -1.18
CA THR A 59 20.99 3.62 -0.09
C THR A 59 19.53 3.92 0.21
N ILE A 60 18.74 2.88 0.49
CA ILE A 60 17.33 2.99 0.82
C ILE A 60 17.09 2.30 2.17
N HIS A 61 16.47 3.03 3.09
CA HIS A 61 15.99 2.48 4.35
C HIS A 61 14.46 2.53 4.39
N VAL A 62 13.83 1.43 4.80
CA VAL A 62 12.37 1.33 4.99
C VAL A 62 12.09 0.59 6.30
N ALA A 63 11.28 1.19 7.15
CA ALA A 63 10.90 0.64 8.46
C ALA A 63 12.14 0.18 9.28
N GLY A 64 13.23 0.97 9.26
CA GLY A 64 14.48 0.71 9.96
C GLY A 64 15.39 -0.35 9.31
N LYS A 65 15.02 -0.88 8.14
CA LYS A 65 15.82 -1.89 7.42
C LYS A 65 16.55 -1.23 6.24
N ASP A 66 17.86 -1.50 6.11
CA ASP A 66 18.64 -1.16 4.92
C ASP A 66 18.30 -2.15 3.79
N LEU A 67 17.68 -1.67 2.72
CA LEU A 67 17.24 -2.50 1.60
C LEU A 67 18.39 -3.01 0.73
N ASN A 68 19.55 -2.37 0.76
CA ASN A 68 20.70 -2.76 -0.04
C ASN A 68 21.31 -4.06 0.49
N THR A 69 21.39 -4.17 1.82
CA THR A 69 21.97 -5.31 2.54
C THR A 69 20.93 -6.38 2.91
N LEU A 70 19.62 -6.07 2.80
CA LEU A 70 18.54 -6.99 3.16
C LEU A 70 18.57 -8.27 2.32
N PRO A 71 18.75 -9.46 2.93
CA PRO A 71 18.73 -10.72 2.21
C PRO A 71 17.36 -11.01 1.58
N ASN A 72 17.33 -11.68 0.43
CA ASN A 72 16.08 -11.93 -0.29
C ASN A 72 15.05 -12.72 0.54
N HIS A 73 15.48 -13.65 1.38
CA HIS A 73 14.57 -14.42 2.25
C HIS A 73 13.89 -13.56 3.33
N LYS A 74 14.41 -12.35 3.63
CA LYS A 74 13.81 -11.39 4.56
C LYS A 74 12.93 -10.33 3.89
N VAL A 75 12.89 -10.28 2.56
CA VAL A 75 12.01 -9.35 1.83
C VAL A 75 10.51 -9.57 2.16
N PRO A 76 9.99 -10.80 2.31
CA PRO A 76 8.62 -10.99 2.76
C PRO A 76 8.32 -10.37 4.12
N GLU A 77 9.27 -10.38 5.05
CA GLU A 77 9.12 -9.73 6.37
C GLU A 77 9.03 -8.19 6.26
N LEU A 78 9.81 -7.59 5.35
CA LEU A 78 9.69 -6.18 5.03
C LEU A 78 8.30 -5.85 4.45
N ARG A 79 7.84 -6.62 3.44
CA ARG A 79 6.57 -6.37 2.76
C ARG A 79 5.36 -6.54 3.69
N ARG A 80 5.46 -7.33 4.75
CA ARG A 80 4.43 -7.42 5.80
C ARG A 80 4.25 -6.12 6.58
N GLN A 81 5.28 -5.25 6.60
CA GLN A 81 5.22 -3.94 7.24
C GLN A 81 4.71 -2.84 6.31
N VAL A 82 4.40 -3.17 5.05
CA VAL A 82 3.93 -2.22 4.04
C VAL A 82 2.62 -2.73 3.45
N GLY A 83 1.52 -2.13 3.84
CA GLY A 83 0.24 -2.33 3.16
C GLY A 83 0.29 -1.67 1.77
N THR A 84 -0.26 -2.33 0.76
CA THR A 84 -0.27 -1.77 -0.59
C THR A 84 -1.68 -1.79 -1.17
N VAL A 85 -2.14 -0.62 -1.61
CA VAL A 85 -3.39 -0.41 -2.33
C VAL A 85 -3.06 -0.13 -3.79
N PHE A 86 -3.66 -0.89 -4.70
CA PHE A 86 -3.43 -0.78 -6.14
C PHE A 86 -4.57 -0.04 -6.83
N GLN A 87 -4.28 0.61 -7.95
CA GLN A 87 -5.28 1.30 -8.77
C GLN A 87 -6.36 0.35 -9.32
N ASP A 88 -6.02 -0.89 -9.63
CA ASP A 88 -6.89 -1.94 -10.18
C ASP A 88 -7.53 -2.85 -9.11
N PHE A 89 -7.57 -2.40 -7.86
CA PHE A 89 -8.12 -3.04 -6.66
C PHE A 89 -7.53 -4.42 -6.33
N ARG A 90 -7.27 -5.27 -7.29
CA ARG A 90 -6.74 -6.66 -7.18
C ARG A 90 -7.52 -7.52 -6.19
N LEU A 91 -8.85 -7.39 -6.20
CA LEU A 91 -9.71 -8.21 -5.35
C LEU A 91 -9.83 -9.63 -5.91
N LEU A 92 -10.06 -10.58 -5.01
CA LEU A 92 -10.33 -11.97 -5.35
C LEU A 92 -11.81 -12.08 -5.79
N PRO A 93 -12.10 -12.31 -7.09
CA PRO A 93 -13.44 -12.13 -7.64
C PRO A 93 -14.45 -13.17 -7.13
N ASN A 94 -13.98 -14.36 -6.74
CA ASN A 94 -14.80 -15.45 -6.25
C ASN A 94 -14.98 -15.47 -4.72
N LYS A 95 -14.41 -14.49 -4.03
CA LYS A 95 -14.44 -14.34 -2.57
C LYS A 95 -15.35 -13.19 -2.17
N THR A 96 -16.01 -13.32 -1.02
CA THR A 96 -16.78 -12.23 -0.43
C THR A 96 -15.86 -11.08 0.00
N ILE A 97 -16.43 -9.94 0.38
CA ILE A 97 -15.68 -8.80 0.93
C ILE A 97 -14.97 -9.22 2.21
N THR A 98 -15.67 -9.90 3.12
CA THR A 98 -15.07 -10.49 4.35
C THR A 98 -13.88 -11.37 4.03
N GLU A 99 -14.02 -12.30 3.10
CA GLU A 99 -12.95 -13.22 2.70
C GLU A 99 -11.78 -12.51 2.03
N ASN A 100 -12.02 -11.44 1.25
CA ASN A 100 -10.97 -10.62 0.65
C ASN A 100 -10.11 -9.93 1.71
N VAL A 101 -10.73 -9.38 2.74
CA VAL A 101 -10.02 -8.72 3.85
C VAL A 101 -9.33 -9.76 4.73
N ALA A 102 -10.01 -10.84 5.10
CA ALA A 102 -9.47 -11.93 5.91
C ALA A 102 -8.26 -12.61 5.27
N PHE A 103 -8.18 -12.62 3.92
CA PHE A 103 -7.09 -13.24 3.18
C PHE A 103 -5.70 -12.77 3.62
N ALA A 104 -5.55 -11.46 3.90
CA ALA A 104 -4.27 -10.90 4.36
C ALA A 104 -3.85 -11.50 5.71
N LEU A 105 -4.79 -11.66 6.64
CA LEU A 105 -4.53 -12.26 7.96
C LEU A 105 -4.24 -13.76 7.85
N HIS A 106 -4.98 -14.49 7.00
CA HIS A 106 -4.73 -15.90 6.74
C HIS A 106 -3.31 -16.16 6.22
N VAL A 107 -2.86 -15.36 5.26
CA VAL A 107 -1.48 -15.45 4.68
C VAL A 107 -0.42 -15.23 5.76
N LEU A 108 -0.71 -14.42 6.77
CA LEU A 108 0.19 -14.15 7.88
C LEU A 108 0.11 -15.20 9.01
N GLY A 109 -0.82 -16.14 8.92
CA GLY A 109 -1.00 -17.21 9.90
C GLY A 109 -1.74 -16.80 11.17
N HIS A 110 -2.55 -15.72 11.11
CA HIS A 110 -3.41 -15.34 12.22
C HIS A 110 -4.46 -16.40 12.52
N SER A 111 -4.81 -16.55 13.80
CA SER A 111 -5.86 -17.46 14.24
C SER A 111 -7.25 -17.00 13.79
N GLN A 112 -8.19 -17.94 13.68
CA GLN A 112 -9.58 -17.61 13.33
C GLN A 112 -10.18 -16.60 14.31
N LYS A 113 -9.87 -16.72 15.61
CA LYS A 113 -10.34 -15.78 16.63
C LYS A 113 -9.86 -14.33 16.38
N GLU A 114 -8.63 -14.15 15.91
CA GLU A 114 -8.11 -12.82 15.54
C GLU A 114 -8.80 -12.30 14.29
N ILE A 115 -9.01 -13.15 13.30
CA ILE A 115 -9.69 -12.80 12.05
C ILE A 115 -11.14 -12.35 12.33
N ASP A 116 -11.87 -13.10 13.16
CA ASP A 116 -13.25 -12.81 13.54
C ASP A 116 -13.39 -11.49 14.33
N ARG A 117 -12.31 -11.00 14.93
CA ARG A 117 -12.26 -9.70 15.60
C ARG A 117 -11.85 -8.59 14.64
N GLU A 118 -10.72 -8.72 13.97
CA GLU A 118 -10.09 -7.64 13.19
C GLU A 118 -10.85 -7.32 11.88
N VAL A 119 -11.44 -8.32 11.23
CA VAL A 119 -12.11 -8.09 9.95
C VAL A 119 -13.38 -7.24 10.09
N PRO A 120 -14.30 -7.51 11.03
CA PRO A 120 -15.45 -6.63 11.26
C PRO A 120 -15.06 -5.19 11.63
N GLU A 121 -14.03 -5.00 12.50
CA GLU A 121 -13.54 -3.67 12.89
C GLU A 121 -13.08 -2.86 11.66
N VAL A 122 -12.33 -3.51 10.76
CA VAL A 122 -11.83 -2.83 9.56
C VAL A 122 -12.95 -2.61 8.53
N LEU A 123 -13.93 -3.49 8.41
CA LEU A 123 -15.09 -3.28 7.54
C LEU A 123 -15.94 -2.10 8.01
N GLU A 124 -16.13 -1.93 9.33
CA GLU A 124 -16.76 -0.75 9.92
C GLU A 124 -15.95 0.54 9.63
N LEU A 125 -14.62 0.48 9.78
CA LEU A 125 -13.73 1.60 9.48
C LEU A 125 -13.92 2.13 8.04
N VAL A 126 -14.08 1.22 7.08
CA VAL A 126 -14.26 1.58 5.66
C VAL A 126 -15.73 1.77 5.27
N GLY A 127 -16.70 1.53 6.19
CA GLY A 127 -18.14 1.69 5.97
C GLY A 127 -18.71 0.65 5.00
N LEU A 128 -18.38 -0.63 5.20
CA LEU A 128 -18.82 -1.76 4.38
C LEU A 128 -19.34 -2.95 5.22
N GLU A 129 -19.68 -2.73 6.48
CA GLU A 129 -20.18 -3.75 7.39
C GLU A 129 -21.47 -4.41 6.90
N ASP A 130 -22.35 -3.64 6.24
CA ASP A 130 -23.61 -4.11 5.65
C ASP A 130 -23.45 -4.90 4.35
N LYS A 131 -22.24 -4.92 3.79
CA LYS A 131 -21.89 -5.57 2.50
C LYS A 131 -20.88 -6.70 2.64
N ALA A 132 -20.62 -7.13 3.87
CA ALA A 132 -19.61 -8.13 4.22
C ALA A 132 -19.68 -9.42 3.39
N ASP A 133 -20.89 -9.89 3.09
CA ASP A 133 -21.17 -11.14 2.35
C ASP A 133 -21.27 -10.95 0.82
N ARG A 134 -21.17 -9.70 0.32
CA ARG A 134 -21.17 -9.41 -1.11
C ARG A 134 -19.86 -9.82 -1.76
N LYS A 135 -19.91 -10.06 -3.08
CA LYS A 135 -18.72 -10.27 -3.92
C LYS A 135 -18.30 -8.95 -4.58
N PRO A 136 -17.06 -8.84 -5.07
CA PRO A 136 -16.59 -7.64 -5.77
C PRO A 136 -17.48 -7.20 -6.95
N SER A 137 -18.07 -8.15 -7.68
CA SER A 137 -18.98 -7.86 -8.80
C SER A 137 -20.34 -7.26 -8.39
N GLU A 138 -20.68 -7.29 -7.10
CA GLU A 138 -21.96 -6.83 -6.56
C GLU A 138 -21.86 -5.44 -5.90
N ILE A 139 -20.69 -4.80 -5.97
CA ILE A 139 -20.39 -3.51 -5.36
C ILE A 139 -19.76 -2.54 -6.36
N SER A 140 -19.91 -1.24 -6.10
CA SER A 140 -19.36 -0.17 -6.93
C SER A 140 -17.82 -0.13 -6.90
N GLY A 141 -17.20 0.56 -7.89
CA GLY A 141 -15.75 0.74 -7.93
C GLY A 141 -15.19 1.45 -6.69
N GLY A 142 -15.90 2.44 -6.15
CA GLY A 142 -15.50 3.10 -4.91
C GLY A 142 -15.56 2.18 -3.68
N GLU A 143 -16.53 1.28 -3.63
CA GLU A 143 -16.61 0.25 -2.59
C GLU A 143 -15.51 -0.81 -2.76
N GLN A 144 -15.20 -1.21 -3.99
CA GLN A 144 -14.08 -2.10 -4.28
C GLN A 144 -12.75 -1.49 -3.81
N GLN A 145 -12.56 -0.19 -3.99
CA GLN A 145 -11.38 0.52 -3.49
C GLN A 145 -11.33 0.52 -1.97
N ARG A 146 -12.48 0.72 -1.28
CA ARG A 146 -12.56 0.61 0.18
C ARG A 146 -12.20 -0.79 0.67
N VAL A 147 -12.62 -1.85 -0.03
CA VAL A 147 -12.23 -3.24 0.27
C VAL A 147 -10.72 -3.44 0.08
N ALA A 148 -10.12 -2.88 -0.99
CA ALA A 148 -8.68 -2.95 -1.22
C ALA A 148 -7.89 -2.26 -0.09
N ILE A 149 -8.37 -1.10 0.37
CA ILE A 149 -7.80 -0.39 1.52
C ILE A 149 -7.96 -1.21 2.81
N ALA A 150 -9.15 -1.75 3.08
CA ALA A 150 -9.41 -2.60 4.23
C ALA A 150 -8.46 -3.80 4.28
N ARG A 151 -8.30 -4.50 3.15
CA ARG A 151 -7.37 -5.63 3.03
C ARG A 151 -5.91 -5.23 3.28
N ALA A 152 -5.49 -4.06 2.78
CA ALA A 152 -4.13 -3.57 2.98
C ALA A 152 -3.88 -3.10 4.43
N TYR A 153 -4.94 -2.66 5.13
CA TYR A 153 -4.84 -2.07 6.47
C TYR A 153 -5.17 -3.04 7.60
N VAL A 154 -5.87 -4.16 7.35
CA VAL A 154 -6.33 -5.09 8.41
C VAL A 154 -5.19 -5.62 9.30
N THR A 155 -3.97 -5.66 8.79
CA THR A 155 -2.77 -6.03 9.55
C THR A 155 -2.15 -4.86 10.32
N LYS A 156 -2.76 -3.68 10.27
CA LYS A 156 -2.29 -2.42 10.90
C LYS A 156 -0.81 -2.14 10.59
N PRO A 157 -0.42 -2.11 9.31
CA PRO A 157 0.97 -1.92 8.91
C PRO A 157 1.45 -0.50 9.27
N PRO A 158 2.73 -0.31 9.63
CA PRO A 158 3.27 1.01 9.91
C PRO A 158 3.36 1.93 8.67
N ILE A 159 3.32 1.35 7.47
CA ILE A 159 3.34 2.07 6.19
C ILE A 159 2.20 1.58 5.32
N LEU A 160 1.44 2.49 4.71
CA LEU A 160 0.43 2.21 3.69
C LEU A 160 0.80 2.96 2.41
N ILE A 161 1.04 2.23 1.33
CA ILE A 161 1.27 2.79 0.00
C ILE A 161 -0.02 2.68 -0.80
N ALA A 162 -0.46 3.80 -1.39
CA ALA A 162 -1.63 3.85 -2.26
C ALA A 162 -1.22 4.36 -3.65
N ASP A 163 -1.09 3.44 -4.61
CA ASP A 163 -0.72 3.76 -5.99
C ASP A 163 -1.96 4.20 -6.78
N GLU A 164 -2.07 5.51 -7.04
CA GLU A 164 -3.21 6.15 -7.71
C GLU A 164 -4.60 5.71 -7.18
N PRO A 165 -4.86 5.79 -5.86
CA PRO A 165 -6.04 5.18 -5.23
C PRO A 165 -7.38 5.78 -5.68
N THR A 166 -7.37 6.88 -6.43
CA THR A 166 -8.54 7.59 -6.94
C THR A 166 -8.60 7.65 -8.46
N GLY A 167 -7.62 7.06 -9.17
CA GLY A 167 -7.45 7.22 -10.61
C GLY A 167 -8.63 6.73 -11.47
N ASN A 168 -9.41 5.77 -10.96
CA ASN A 168 -10.56 5.19 -11.66
C ASN A 168 -11.91 5.59 -11.04
N LEU A 169 -11.95 6.63 -10.20
CA LEU A 169 -13.12 7.01 -9.42
C LEU A 169 -13.61 8.41 -9.79
N ASP A 170 -14.91 8.65 -9.61
CA ASP A 170 -15.48 9.98 -9.73
C ASP A 170 -14.99 10.93 -8.62
N PRO A 171 -15.08 12.24 -8.79
CA PRO A 171 -14.56 13.22 -7.83
C PRO A 171 -15.15 13.09 -6.42
N ALA A 172 -16.44 12.81 -6.31
CA ALA A 172 -17.10 12.71 -5.00
C ALA A 172 -16.62 11.46 -4.23
N THR A 173 -16.54 10.33 -4.91
CA THR A 173 -15.98 9.07 -4.37
C THR A 173 -14.49 9.24 -4.01
N SER A 174 -13.72 9.93 -4.84
CA SER A 174 -12.30 10.22 -4.59
C SER A 174 -12.08 10.97 -3.28
N ILE A 175 -12.90 11.97 -2.98
CA ILE A 175 -12.86 12.69 -1.70
C ILE A 175 -13.10 11.71 -0.52
N GLY A 176 -14.05 10.78 -0.67
CA GLY A 176 -14.32 9.76 0.35
C GLY A 176 -13.12 8.85 0.61
N ILE A 177 -12.41 8.42 -0.45
CA ILE A 177 -11.19 7.61 -0.33
C ILE A 177 -10.06 8.40 0.35
N MET A 178 -9.87 9.67 -0.02
CA MET A 178 -8.84 10.50 0.60
C MET A 178 -9.10 10.76 2.09
N LYS A 179 -10.37 10.97 2.48
CA LYS A 179 -10.74 11.09 3.90
C LYS A 179 -10.50 9.79 4.68
N LEU A 180 -10.73 8.64 4.06
CA LEU A 180 -10.43 7.35 4.68
C LEU A 180 -8.92 7.17 4.90
N LEU A 181 -8.09 7.48 3.92
CA LEU A 181 -6.63 7.44 4.05
C LEU A 181 -6.11 8.43 5.11
N ASP A 182 -6.69 9.64 5.19
CA ASP A 182 -6.39 10.62 6.24
C ASP A 182 -6.76 10.07 7.64
N ARG A 183 -7.92 9.40 7.78
CA ARG A 183 -8.30 8.76 9.03
C ARG A 183 -7.30 7.68 9.45
N ILE A 184 -6.89 6.82 8.53
CA ILE A 184 -5.86 5.79 8.77
C ILE A 184 -4.53 6.42 9.18
N ASN A 185 -4.14 7.53 8.54
CA ASN A 185 -2.93 8.24 8.90
C ASN A 185 -2.98 8.79 10.33
N ARG A 186 -4.11 9.39 10.74
CA ARG A 186 -4.31 9.90 12.11
C ARG A 186 -4.25 8.82 13.18
N GLU A 187 -4.46 7.57 12.84
CA GLU A 187 -4.25 6.40 13.72
C GLU A 187 -2.76 6.02 13.84
N GLY A 188 -1.86 6.73 13.16
CA GLY A 188 -0.40 6.62 13.28
C GLY A 188 0.28 5.88 12.13
N THR A 189 -0.46 5.43 11.11
CA THR A 189 0.12 4.83 9.90
C THR A 189 0.72 5.90 9.01
N THR A 190 1.95 5.69 8.51
CA THR A 190 2.55 6.53 7.47
C THR A 190 1.87 6.22 6.14
N VAL A 191 1.34 7.23 5.46
CA VAL A 191 0.59 7.06 4.19
C VAL A 191 1.35 7.73 3.05
N LEU A 192 1.52 7.00 1.92
CA LEU A 192 2.19 7.47 0.72
C LEU A 192 1.32 7.19 -0.50
#